data_6953f7de325965f0c45d5edc0aa9b799
#
_entry.id   6953f7de325965f0c45d5edc0aa9b799
#
_cell.length_a   1.000
_cell.length_b   1.000
_cell.length_c   1.000
_cell.angle_alpha   90.00
_cell.angle_beta   90.00
_cell.angle_gamma   90.00
#
_symmetry.space_group_name_H-M   'P 1'
#
loop_
_entity.id
_entity.type
_entity.pdbx_description
1 polymer ?
#
loop_
_entity_poly.entity_id
_entity_poly.type
_entity_poly.pdbx_seq_one_letter_code
_entity_poly.pdbx_strand_id
1 'polypeptide(L)'
;MVGKREKIEFAQTVDEYSRRFKVEKRDLVLTGKALWLIGREKTPSGPDKGKLVPAVSRKIELDTISKVSLSPRQDDIVIITVRGQPATVLDIPLKTEFITQLVKKVKERTKKNLNLEFTDM
;
A
#
# COMPACT_ATOMS: atom_id res chain seq x y z
N MET A 1 0.18 -12.08 -9.80
CA MET A 1 -0.45 -10.99 -9.03
C MET A 1 -0.16 -9.64 -9.65
N VAL A 2 1.09 -9.21 -9.62
CA VAL A 2 1.49 -8.01 -10.37
C VAL A 2 1.61 -8.39 -11.83
N GLY A 3 1.17 -7.51 -12.75
CA GLY A 3 1.22 -7.78 -14.17
C GLY A 3 2.63 -8.04 -14.66
N LYS A 4 2.77 -8.92 -15.63
CA LYS A 4 4.10 -9.31 -16.15
C LYS A 4 4.91 -8.12 -16.68
N ARG A 5 4.23 -7.07 -17.15
CA ARG A 5 4.87 -5.87 -17.72
C ARG A 5 5.02 -4.74 -16.71
N GLU A 6 4.57 -4.93 -15.50
CA GLU A 6 4.71 -3.92 -14.45
C GLU A 6 6.03 -4.12 -13.73
N LYS A 7 6.83 -3.06 -13.70
CA LYS A 7 8.08 -3.05 -12.98
C LYS A 7 7.81 -2.72 -11.52
N ILE A 8 8.36 -3.51 -10.61
CA ILE A 8 8.27 -3.23 -9.17
C ILE A 8 9.25 -2.10 -8.85
N GLU A 9 8.72 -0.98 -8.35
CA GLU A 9 9.52 0.19 -8.00
C GLU A 9 9.85 0.21 -6.51
N PHE A 10 9.03 -0.42 -5.68
CA PHE A 10 9.25 -0.52 -4.24
C PHE A 10 8.49 -1.74 -3.72
N ALA A 11 9.10 -2.46 -2.81
CA ALA A 11 8.44 -3.59 -2.14
C ALA A 11 9.00 -3.74 -0.73
N GLN A 12 8.09 -3.87 0.25
CA GLN A 12 8.46 -4.08 1.64
C GLN A 12 7.32 -4.73 2.40
N THR A 13 7.65 -5.55 3.39
CA THR A 13 6.64 -6.04 4.34
C THR A 13 6.32 -4.91 5.31
N VAL A 14 5.03 -4.62 5.45
CA VAL A 14 4.52 -3.52 6.27
C VAL A 14 3.41 -4.03 7.19
N ASP A 15 3.02 -3.24 8.17
CA ASP A 15 1.87 -3.53 9.02
C ASP A 15 0.69 -2.69 8.56
N GLU A 16 -0.46 -3.34 8.35
CA GLU A 16 -1.71 -2.67 8.03
C GLU A 16 -2.60 -2.65 9.26
N TYR A 17 -3.11 -1.46 9.61
CA TYR A 17 -4.05 -1.28 10.72
C TYR A 17 -5.49 -1.32 10.20
N SER A 18 -6.27 -2.28 10.67
CA SER A 18 -7.67 -2.39 10.31
C SER A 18 -8.55 -1.50 11.18
N ARG A 19 -9.84 -1.35 10.79
CA ARG A 19 -10.83 -0.58 11.58
C ARG A 19 -11.02 -1.10 12.99
N ARG A 20 -10.72 -2.37 13.24
CA ARG A 20 -10.85 -3.01 14.55
C ARG A 20 -9.56 -2.96 15.35
N PHE A 21 -8.63 -2.09 14.95
CA PHE A 21 -7.30 -1.97 15.55
C PHE A 21 -6.47 -3.26 15.47
N LYS A 22 -6.82 -4.14 14.55
CA LYS A 22 -5.98 -5.32 14.27
C LYS A 22 -4.84 -4.90 13.39
N VAL A 23 -3.67 -5.46 13.68
CA VAL A 23 -2.47 -5.25 12.87
C VAL A 23 -2.21 -6.52 12.08
N GLU A 24 -2.12 -6.40 10.77
CA GLU A 24 -1.86 -7.53 9.89
C GLU A 24 -0.68 -7.22 8.98
N LYS A 25 0.20 -8.19 8.82
CA LYS A 25 1.33 -8.01 7.90
C LYS A 25 0.88 -8.13 6.46
N ARG A 26 1.39 -7.22 5.64
CA ARG A 26 1.14 -7.19 4.20
C ARG A 26 2.43 -6.95 3.46
N ASP A 27 2.54 -7.48 2.26
CA ASP A 27 3.60 -7.08 1.35
C ASP A 27 3.08 -5.89 0.53
N LEU A 28 3.73 -4.75 0.71
CA LEU A 28 3.40 -3.54 -0.04
C LEU A 28 4.26 -3.51 -1.29
N VAL A 29 3.62 -3.46 -2.45
CA VAL A 29 4.31 -3.42 -3.74
C VAL A 29 3.84 -2.20 -4.50
N LEU A 30 4.79 -1.37 -4.95
CA LEU A 30 4.52 -0.20 -5.78
C LEU A 30 5.01 -0.46 -7.20
N THR A 31 4.12 -0.27 -8.17
CA THR A 31 4.47 -0.26 -9.58
C THR A 31 4.18 1.11 -10.17
N GLY A 32 4.45 1.32 -11.44
CA GLY A 32 4.10 2.57 -12.12
C GLY A 32 2.60 2.78 -12.32
N LYS A 33 1.77 1.81 -11.97
CA LYS A 33 0.31 1.87 -12.17
C LYS A 33 -0.49 1.82 -10.89
N ALA A 34 -0.03 1.06 -9.89
CA ALA A 34 -0.82 0.78 -8.70
C ALA A 34 0.02 0.44 -7.49
N LEU A 35 -0.63 0.55 -6.33
CA LEU A 35 -0.14 -0.01 -5.07
C LEU A 35 -0.88 -1.32 -4.82
N TRP A 36 -0.14 -2.33 -4.42
CA TRP A 36 -0.69 -3.64 -4.11
C TRP A 36 -0.41 -3.96 -2.65
N LEU A 37 -1.43 -4.41 -1.94
CA LEU A 37 -1.29 -4.97 -0.60
C LEU A 37 -1.56 -6.46 -0.71
N ILE A 38 -0.55 -7.26 -0.41
CA ILE A 38 -0.60 -8.69 -0.59
C ILE A 38 -0.51 -9.37 0.77
N GLY A 39 -1.56 -10.07 1.13
CA GLY A 39 -1.60 -10.85 2.36
C GLY A 39 -1.34 -12.32 2.13
N ARG A 40 -1.67 -13.11 3.13
CA ARG A 40 -1.57 -14.56 3.06
C ARG A 40 -2.93 -15.15 3.40
N GLU A 41 -3.37 -16.09 2.59
CA GLU A 41 -4.63 -16.80 2.82
C GLU A 41 -4.38 -18.31 2.83
N LYS A 42 -5.17 -19.02 3.61
CA LYS A 42 -5.13 -20.49 3.60
C LYS A 42 -5.84 -21.02 2.37
N THR A 43 -5.24 -22.00 1.72
CA THR A 43 -5.86 -22.67 0.59
C THR A 43 -7.10 -23.42 1.07
N PRO A 44 -8.29 -23.14 0.51
CA PRO A 44 -9.54 -23.72 1.03
C PRO A 44 -9.74 -25.19 0.67
N SER A 45 -9.07 -25.69 -0.36
CA SER A 45 -9.27 -27.07 -0.83
C SER A 45 -8.07 -27.59 -1.60
N GLY A 46 -8.08 -28.86 -1.94
CA GLY A 46 -7.04 -29.49 -2.72
C GLY A 46 -5.87 -29.99 -1.88
N PRO A 47 -4.78 -30.48 -2.53
CA PRO A 47 -3.64 -31.05 -1.81
C PRO A 47 -2.90 -30.04 -0.95
N ASP A 48 -3.06 -28.73 -1.25
CA ASP A 48 -2.41 -27.68 -0.50
C ASP A 48 -3.31 -27.04 0.55
N LYS A 49 -4.42 -27.70 0.90
CA LYS A 49 -5.35 -27.20 1.91
C LYS A 49 -4.63 -26.85 3.21
N GLY A 50 -4.87 -25.63 3.70
CA GLY A 50 -4.27 -25.14 4.92
C GLY A 50 -2.92 -24.45 4.75
N LYS A 51 -2.30 -24.53 3.58
CA LYS A 51 -1.07 -23.79 3.31
C LYS A 51 -1.37 -22.31 3.10
N LEU A 52 -0.44 -21.45 3.56
CA LEU A 52 -0.54 -20.02 3.34
C LEU A 52 -0.01 -19.69 1.95
N VAL A 53 -0.84 -19.05 1.15
CA VAL A 53 -0.47 -18.60 -0.20
C VAL A 53 -0.65 -17.09 -0.31
N PRO A 54 0.15 -16.40 -1.14
CA PRO A 54 -0.04 -14.96 -1.36
C PRO A 54 -1.41 -14.68 -1.97
N ALA A 55 -2.07 -13.66 -1.46
CA ALA A 55 -3.37 -13.23 -2.01
C ALA A 55 -3.46 -11.71 -1.97
N VAL A 56 -3.93 -11.11 -3.07
CA VAL A 56 -4.11 -9.66 -3.13
C VAL A 56 -5.21 -9.26 -2.17
N SER A 57 -4.83 -8.53 -1.12
CA SER A 57 -5.78 -7.97 -0.15
C SER A 57 -6.42 -6.70 -0.72
N ARG A 58 -5.64 -5.87 -1.39
CA ARG A 58 -6.13 -4.63 -1.95
C ARG A 58 -5.23 -4.17 -3.11
N LYS A 59 -5.84 -3.62 -4.14
CA LYS A 59 -5.13 -2.94 -5.23
C LYS A 59 -5.62 -1.50 -5.26
N ILE A 60 -4.69 -0.54 -5.25
CA ILE A 60 -4.99 0.88 -5.30
C ILE A 60 -4.39 1.46 -6.57
N GLU A 61 -5.25 1.86 -7.51
CA GLU A 61 -4.77 2.55 -8.71
C GLU A 61 -4.20 3.91 -8.32
N LEU A 62 -3.04 4.28 -8.86
CA LEU A 62 -2.36 5.52 -8.48
C LEU A 62 -3.20 6.77 -8.77
N ASP A 63 -4.00 6.74 -9.82
CA ASP A 63 -4.85 7.88 -10.19
C ASP A 63 -6.09 8.04 -9.30
N THR A 64 -6.34 7.10 -8.39
CA THR A 64 -7.46 7.18 -7.44
C THR A 64 -7.03 7.72 -6.07
N ILE A 65 -5.73 7.86 -5.83
CA ILE A 65 -5.23 8.38 -4.56
C ILE A 65 -5.51 9.87 -4.49
N SER A 66 -6.32 10.31 -3.51
CA SER A 66 -6.64 11.72 -3.36
C SER A 66 -5.61 12.46 -2.52
N LYS A 67 -5.07 11.81 -1.48
CA LYS A 67 -3.99 12.40 -0.67
C LYS A 67 -3.29 11.30 0.12
N VAL A 68 -2.11 11.64 0.62
CA VAL A 68 -1.35 10.80 1.56
C VAL A 68 -1.05 11.65 2.79
N SER A 69 -1.47 11.16 3.95
CA SER A 69 -1.25 11.85 5.23
C SER A 69 -0.08 11.20 5.96
N LEU A 70 0.82 12.01 6.45
CA LEU A 70 2.02 11.58 7.15
C LEU A 70 2.01 12.17 8.55
N SER A 71 2.49 11.39 9.53
CA SER A 71 2.69 11.92 10.87
C SER A 71 3.92 12.84 10.89
N PRO A 72 3.86 14.02 11.52
CA PRO A 72 5.03 14.87 11.70
C PRO A 72 5.98 14.33 12.76
N ARG A 73 5.58 13.29 13.50
CA ARG A 73 6.39 12.65 14.52
C ARG A 73 7.32 11.61 13.89
N GLN A 74 8.24 11.10 14.67
CA GLN A 74 9.20 10.08 14.21
C GLN A 74 8.56 8.69 14.20
N ASP A 75 7.38 8.56 13.60
CA ASP A 75 6.78 7.26 13.39
C ASP A 75 6.69 6.97 11.89
N ASP A 76 6.39 5.73 11.55
CA ASP A 76 6.37 5.27 10.17
C ASP A 76 4.94 5.16 9.63
N ILE A 77 3.98 5.83 10.26
CA ILE A 77 2.57 5.75 9.87
C ILE A 77 2.29 6.58 8.63
N VAL A 78 1.63 5.95 7.67
CA VAL A 78 1.20 6.55 6.41
C VAL A 78 -0.27 6.24 6.21
N ILE A 79 -1.08 7.26 5.95
CA ILE A 79 -2.50 7.09 5.65
C ILE A 79 -2.75 7.45 4.20
N ILE A 80 -3.21 6.48 3.42
CA ILE A 80 -3.49 6.66 2.00
C ILE A 80 -5.00 6.81 1.82
N THR A 81 -5.43 8.00 1.40
CA THR A 81 -6.84 8.29 1.14
C THR A 81 -7.16 8.07 -0.33
N VAL A 82 -8.12 7.19 -0.59
CA VAL A 82 -8.54 6.80 -1.94
C VAL A 82 -9.97 7.26 -2.15
N ARG A 83 -10.26 7.81 -3.33
CA ARG A 83 -11.60 8.31 -3.65
C ARG A 83 -12.63 7.18 -3.60
N GLY A 84 -13.71 7.42 -2.86
CA GLY A 84 -14.82 6.47 -2.78
C GLY A 84 -14.54 5.21 -1.96
N GLN A 85 -13.41 5.15 -1.26
CA GLN A 85 -13.02 3.97 -0.47
C GLN A 85 -12.49 4.39 0.90
N PRO A 86 -12.52 3.48 1.88
CA PRO A 86 -11.91 3.75 3.18
C PRO A 86 -10.41 4.01 3.05
N ALA A 87 -9.89 4.88 3.90
CA ALA A 87 -8.46 5.14 3.97
C ALA A 87 -7.71 3.90 4.45
N THR A 88 -6.49 3.74 3.95
CA THR A 88 -5.60 2.65 4.34
C THR A 88 -4.52 3.20 5.26
N VAL A 89 -4.37 2.60 6.45
CA VAL A 89 -3.37 3.01 7.44
C VAL A 89 -2.27 1.95 7.48
N LEU A 90 -1.05 2.37 7.21
CA LEU A 90 0.11 1.48 7.13
C LEU A 90 1.25 1.99 8.00
N ASP A 91 1.98 1.06 8.60
CA ASP A 91 3.27 1.33 9.23
C ASP A 91 4.34 0.84 8.26
N ILE A 92 5.07 1.79 7.65
CA ILE A 92 6.05 1.49 6.61
C ILE A 92 7.45 1.85 7.11
N PRO A 93 8.28 0.86 7.49
CA PRO A 93 9.61 1.15 8.03
C PRO A 93 10.49 2.00 7.11
N LEU A 94 10.39 1.82 5.80
CA LEU A 94 11.11 2.64 4.82
C LEU A 94 10.21 3.75 4.26
N LYS A 95 9.52 4.47 5.15
CA LYS A 95 8.53 5.49 4.79
C LYS A 95 9.08 6.53 3.80
N THR A 96 10.26 7.06 4.06
CA THR A 96 10.84 8.09 3.20
C THR A 96 11.08 7.58 1.79
N GLU A 97 11.64 6.39 1.65
CA GLU A 97 11.87 5.79 0.34
C GLU A 97 10.56 5.52 -0.38
N PHE A 98 9.57 4.98 0.35
CA PHE A 98 8.26 4.71 -0.21
C PHE A 98 7.61 5.99 -0.73
N ILE A 99 7.59 7.05 0.07
CA ILE A 99 6.95 8.32 -0.32
C ILE A 99 7.66 8.94 -1.52
N THR A 100 9.00 8.89 -1.56
CA THR A 100 9.77 9.39 -2.68
C THR A 100 9.36 8.69 -3.99
N GLN A 101 9.26 7.38 -3.97
CA GLN A 101 8.86 6.61 -5.15
C GLN A 101 7.39 6.84 -5.51
N LEU A 102 6.51 6.90 -4.49
CA LEU A 102 5.10 7.12 -4.71
C LEU A 102 4.83 8.47 -5.37
N VAL A 103 5.42 9.53 -4.87
CA VAL A 103 5.28 10.88 -5.44
C VAL A 103 5.72 10.88 -6.91
N LYS A 104 6.86 10.27 -7.19
CA LYS A 104 7.39 10.18 -8.55
C LYS A 104 6.42 9.43 -9.48
N LYS A 105 5.92 8.28 -9.04
CA LYS A 105 5.06 7.45 -9.88
C LYS A 105 3.68 8.05 -10.09
N VAL A 106 3.11 8.69 -9.06
CA VAL A 106 1.84 9.38 -9.20
C VAL A 106 1.98 10.53 -10.20
N LYS A 107 3.06 11.30 -10.13
CA LYS A 107 3.29 12.38 -11.09
C LYS A 107 3.46 11.86 -12.52
N GLU A 108 4.19 10.79 -12.70
CA GLU A 108 4.35 10.15 -14.02
C GLU A 108 3.01 9.66 -14.56
N ARG A 109 2.17 9.07 -13.71
CA ARG A 109 0.89 8.48 -14.11
C ARG A 109 -0.19 9.51 -14.36
N THR A 110 -0.31 10.53 -13.48
CA THR A 110 -1.41 11.50 -13.51
C THR A 110 -1.02 12.87 -14.06
N LYS A 111 0.27 13.14 -14.19
CA LYS A 111 0.84 14.45 -14.53
C LYS A 111 0.55 15.53 -13.47
N LYS A 112 0.14 15.11 -12.27
CA LYS A 112 -0.15 15.99 -11.15
C LYS A 112 0.69 15.60 -9.94
N ASN A 113 0.98 16.57 -9.10
CA ASN A 113 1.69 16.32 -7.85
C ASN A 113 0.77 15.64 -6.86
N LEU A 114 1.31 14.62 -6.17
CA LEU A 114 0.58 13.96 -5.09
C LEU A 114 0.38 14.94 -3.94
N ASN A 115 -0.84 15.00 -3.41
CA ASN A 115 -1.15 15.82 -2.25
C ASN A 115 -0.62 15.13 -0.98
N LEU A 116 0.41 15.70 -0.37
CA LEU A 116 0.97 15.24 0.89
C LEU A 116 0.49 16.15 2.01
N GLU A 117 -0.04 15.54 3.08
CA GLU A 117 -0.55 16.26 4.23
C GLU A 117 0.16 15.74 5.49
N PHE A 118 0.64 16.65 6.32
CA PHE A 118 1.23 16.29 7.61
C PHE A 118 0.16 16.48 8.68
N THR A 119 -0.26 15.37 9.26
CA THR A 119 -1.36 15.34 10.22
C THR A 119 -0.88 14.79 11.54
N ASP A 120 -1.15 15.50 12.62
CA ASP A 120 -0.86 15.03 13.97
C ASP A 120 -1.93 14.00 14.35
N MET A 121 -1.49 12.77 14.52
CA MET A 121 -2.38 11.64 14.81
C MET A 121 -2.30 11.21 16.27
#